data_e56dc7635940957f7f019a4b82a91910
#
_entry.id   e56dc7635940957f7f019a4b82a91910
#
_cell.length_a   1.000
_cell.length_b   1.000
_cell.length_c   1.000
_cell.angle_alpha   90.00
_cell.angle_beta   90.00
_cell.angle_gamma   90.00
#
_symmetry.space_group_name_H-M   'P 1'
#
loop_
_entity.id
_entity.type
_entity.pdbx_description
1 polymer ?
#
loop_
_entity_poly.entity_id
_entity_poly.type
_entity_poly.pdbx_seq_one_letter_code
_entity_poly.pdbx_strand_id
1 'polypeptide(L)'
;MNQMNRTEQKLAELNQPKPWSGANAYRSDPLVVDITSGTPKILRDEFDALGRYVTSPEAQELARMANEGAPKLRTHGPRGERLDVVEFHPAWHALMRRSMTTGLHSSAWENLPDERGQSHKVRAIRFYLTAQLECGHLCPLTMTSASVAAITASPAVQKEWAPKILSRKYDSSNRPWMQKSAVTIGMGMTEKQGGTDVRANTSTAERVGEGIYRLNGHKWFMSAPMSDAFVMLAQTREGLGCFLVPRLLEDGAANGLRFQRLKDKLGNRSNASSEVEFSDTFGFLLGTPDAGIRTILDMVTLTRLDCALASAGMMRASLAEAVHHTRGRKVFGKALVSQPIMTRVLADMALDVAAASALSFRLAEAFDKAHASAEDAAYARIMTPVAKYWSCKIAPALIYEAMECLGGNGYVEERSLARHYREAPVNAIWEGSGNVMALDILRVLGRRKELFEQLFSVFSRDLGPAGRKTIEVLRAAMALCERDEGAARLLVEQLALAAAAAELYRLGAGRIADAFLESRLAAGWRSTYGMLDSRFDSAYVVDLLYPAAT
;
A
#
# COMPACT_ATOMS: atom_id res chain seq x y z
N MET A 1 -26.80 -32.53 1.49
CA MET A 1 -25.92 -32.67 0.30
C MET A 1 -26.65 -32.48 -1.03
N ASN A 2 -27.91 -32.89 -1.20
CA ASN A 2 -28.56 -32.91 -2.53
C ASN A 2 -29.12 -31.58 -3.07
N GLN A 3 -29.48 -30.59 -2.25
CA GLN A 3 -30.06 -29.33 -2.79
C GLN A 3 -28.99 -28.33 -3.26
N MET A 4 -27.86 -28.18 -2.54
CA MET A 4 -26.74 -27.33 -2.98
C MET A 4 -26.16 -27.80 -4.32
N ASN A 5 -26.04 -29.09 -4.52
CA ASN A 5 -25.50 -29.66 -5.76
C ASN A 5 -26.40 -29.41 -6.98
N ARG A 6 -27.74 -29.40 -6.83
CA ARG A 6 -28.67 -29.09 -7.92
C ARG A 6 -28.67 -27.61 -8.33
N THR A 7 -28.48 -26.70 -7.37
CA THR A 7 -28.40 -25.25 -7.67
C THR A 7 -27.13 -24.95 -8.41
N GLU A 8 -25.99 -25.49 -7.97
CA GLU A 8 -24.69 -25.29 -8.65
C GLU A 8 -24.70 -25.90 -10.07
N GLN A 9 -25.29 -27.08 -10.27
CA GLN A 9 -25.45 -27.65 -11.60
C GLN A 9 -26.29 -26.76 -12.52
N LYS A 10 -27.42 -26.22 -12.06
CA LYS A 10 -28.24 -25.27 -12.82
C LYS A 10 -27.50 -24.00 -13.17
N LEU A 11 -26.70 -23.44 -12.25
CA LEU A 11 -25.91 -22.25 -12.53
C LEU A 11 -24.79 -22.51 -13.56
N ALA A 12 -24.16 -23.69 -13.53
CA ALA A 12 -23.21 -24.11 -14.54
C ALA A 12 -23.89 -24.30 -15.93
N GLU A 13 -25.11 -24.85 -15.97
CA GLU A 13 -25.91 -24.95 -17.19
C GLU A 13 -26.28 -23.57 -17.74
N LEU A 14 -26.47 -22.56 -16.87
CA LEU A 14 -26.71 -21.16 -17.23
C LEU A 14 -25.41 -20.41 -17.56
N ASN A 15 -24.27 -21.09 -17.67
CA ASN A 15 -22.98 -20.49 -17.99
C ASN A 15 -22.53 -19.40 -16.97
N GLN A 16 -22.86 -19.59 -15.69
CA GLN A 16 -22.42 -18.71 -14.58
C GLN A 16 -21.24 -19.36 -13.85
N PRO A 17 -20.03 -18.78 -13.94
CA PRO A 17 -18.89 -19.27 -13.18
C PRO A 17 -19.12 -19.13 -11.67
N LYS A 18 -18.58 -20.08 -10.89
CA LYS A 18 -18.56 -19.96 -9.43
C LYS A 18 -17.81 -18.68 -9.02
N PRO A 19 -18.17 -18.06 -7.89
CA PRO A 19 -17.36 -16.98 -7.34
C PRO A 19 -15.90 -17.43 -7.11
N TRP A 20 -14.96 -16.51 -7.28
CA TRP A 20 -13.56 -16.78 -6.95
C TRP A 20 -13.38 -16.68 -5.44
N SER A 21 -13.51 -17.82 -4.76
CA SER A 21 -13.34 -17.95 -3.31
C SER A 21 -12.80 -19.33 -2.96
N GLY A 22 -12.17 -19.44 -1.78
CA GLY A 22 -11.61 -20.71 -1.31
C GLY A 22 -10.32 -21.14 -2.02
N ALA A 23 -9.79 -20.34 -2.95
CA ALA A 23 -8.44 -20.51 -3.49
C ALA A 23 -7.40 -20.15 -2.41
N ASN A 24 -6.13 -20.33 -2.69
CA ASN A 24 -5.04 -19.89 -1.82
C ASN A 24 -4.26 -18.77 -2.50
N ALA A 25 -4.43 -17.52 -2.05
CA ALA A 25 -3.80 -16.36 -2.67
C ALA A 25 -2.26 -16.41 -2.67
N TYR A 26 -1.64 -17.11 -1.72
CA TYR A 26 -0.20 -17.32 -1.69
C TYR A 26 0.22 -18.38 -2.70
N ARG A 27 -0.37 -19.59 -2.65
CA ARG A 27 0.01 -20.70 -3.53
C ARG A 27 -0.34 -20.48 -5.00
N SER A 28 -1.39 -19.74 -5.27
CA SER A 28 -1.79 -19.39 -6.65
C SER A 28 -1.00 -18.23 -7.25
N ASP A 29 -0.01 -17.68 -6.53
CA ASP A 29 0.89 -16.65 -7.01
C ASP A 29 2.32 -17.19 -7.15
N PRO A 30 2.70 -17.71 -8.33
CA PRO A 30 4.03 -18.31 -8.53
C PRO A 30 5.16 -17.34 -8.21
N LEU A 31 5.00 -16.05 -8.53
CA LEU A 31 6.02 -15.04 -8.26
C LEU A 31 6.29 -14.90 -6.75
N VAL A 32 5.24 -14.85 -5.93
CA VAL A 32 5.39 -14.74 -4.47
C VAL A 32 5.95 -16.02 -3.87
N VAL A 33 5.58 -17.19 -4.41
CA VAL A 33 6.14 -18.48 -4.00
C VAL A 33 7.65 -18.52 -4.27
N ASP A 34 8.09 -18.07 -5.45
CA ASP A 34 9.51 -18.02 -5.83
C ASP A 34 10.28 -17.01 -4.95
N ILE A 35 9.75 -15.80 -4.74
CA ILE A 35 10.34 -14.78 -3.86
C ILE A 35 10.55 -15.29 -2.44
N THR A 36 9.66 -16.16 -1.97
CA THR A 36 9.70 -16.71 -0.60
C THR A 36 10.38 -18.08 -0.50
N SER A 37 10.90 -18.65 -1.60
CA SER A 37 11.50 -19.99 -1.62
C SER A 37 12.63 -20.19 -0.60
N GLY A 38 13.47 -19.15 -0.40
CA GLY A 38 14.55 -19.12 0.59
C GLY A 38 14.12 -18.70 2.01
N THR A 39 12.83 -18.39 2.24
CA THR A 39 12.33 -17.99 3.56
C THR A 39 12.12 -19.23 4.46
N PRO A 40 12.33 -19.15 5.78
CA PRO A 40 12.07 -20.26 6.71
C PRO A 40 10.69 -20.89 6.53
N LYS A 41 10.61 -22.22 6.67
CA LYS A 41 9.37 -22.98 6.46
C LYS A 41 8.21 -22.46 7.31
N ILE A 42 8.47 -22.10 8.57
CA ILE A 42 7.45 -21.57 9.48
C ILE A 42 6.76 -20.31 8.92
N LEU A 43 7.50 -19.42 8.29
CA LEU A 43 6.95 -18.22 7.65
C LEU A 43 6.18 -18.57 6.37
N ARG A 44 6.67 -19.53 5.57
CA ARG A 44 5.95 -20.00 4.38
C ARG A 44 4.63 -20.68 4.75
N ASP A 45 4.59 -21.44 5.84
CA ASP A 45 3.37 -22.05 6.37
C ASP A 45 2.38 -20.95 6.86
N GLU A 46 2.89 -19.87 7.45
CA GLU A 46 2.09 -18.70 7.83
C GLU A 46 1.51 -17.99 6.59
N PHE A 47 2.32 -17.75 5.56
CA PHE A 47 1.85 -17.14 4.31
C PHE A 47 0.79 -18.02 3.62
N ASP A 48 0.96 -19.33 3.66
CA ASP A 48 -0.01 -20.28 3.16
C ASP A 48 -1.34 -20.20 3.92
N ALA A 49 -1.29 -20.13 5.24
CA ALA A 49 -2.48 -19.94 6.08
C ALA A 49 -3.16 -18.58 5.83
N LEU A 50 -2.38 -17.51 5.66
CA LEU A 50 -2.89 -16.19 5.33
C LEU A 50 -3.51 -16.17 3.92
N GLY A 51 -2.87 -16.82 2.94
CA GLY A 51 -3.38 -16.95 1.58
C GLY A 51 -4.73 -17.67 1.52
N ARG A 52 -4.94 -18.70 2.33
CA ARG A 52 -6.27 -19.35 2.48
C ARG A 52 -7.28 -18.44 3.14
N TYR A 53 -6.86 -17.71 4.18
CA TYR A 53 -7.76 -16.81 4.90
C TYR A 53 -8.30 -15.69 4.03
N VAL A 54 -7.45 -14.97 3.30
CA VAL A 54 -7.87 -13.77 2.53
C VAL A 54 -8.85 -14.11 1.40
N THR A 55 -8.87 -15.35 0.92
CA THR A 55 -9.80 -15.82 -0.10
C THR A 55 -10.98 -16.61 0.47
N SER A 56 -11.05 -16.79 1.79
CA SER A 56 -12.15 -17.53 2.41
C SER A 56 -13.47 -16.75 2.31
N PRO A 57 -14.61 -17.45 2.17
CA PRO A 57 -15.93 -16.79 2.16
C PRO A 57 -16.17 -15.91 3.39
N GLU A 58 -15.72 -16.35 4.56
CA GLU A 58 -15.87 -15.63 5.83
C GLU A 58 -15.10 -14.31 5.81
N ALA A 59 -13.84 -14.31 5.33
CA ALA A 59 -13.03 -13.09 5.25
C ALA A 59 -13.59 -12.11 4.21
N GLN A 60 -14.03 -12.61 3.06
CA GLN A 60 -14.66 -11.79 2.02
C GLN A 60 -15.94 -11.13 2.52
N GLU A 61 -16.75 -11.85 3.32
CA GLU A 61 -17.94 -11.29 3.95
C GLU A 61 -17.60 -10.24 5.00
N LEU A 62 -16.57 -10.45 5.82
CA LEU A 62 -16.08 -9.42 6.76
C LEU A 62 -15.64 -8.14 6.02
N ALA A 63 -14.93 -8.29 4.89
CA ALA A 63 -14.50 -7.16 4.07
C ALA A 63 -15.70 -6.40 3.47
N ARG A 64 -16.72 -7.11 2.97
CA ARG A 64 -17.97 -6.51 2.45
C ARG A 64 -18.68 -5.74 3.56
N MET A 65 -18.97 -6.39 4.69
CA MET A 65 -19.66 -5.75 5.83
C MET A 65 -18.94 -4.54 6.39
N ALA A 66 -17.60 -4.58 6.47
CA ALA A 66 -16.81 -3.44 6.95
C ALA A 66 -16.93 -2.22 6.02
N ASN A 67 -17.01 -2.44 4.70
CA ASN A 67 -17.13 -1.36 3.71
C ASN A 67 -18.56 -0.82 3.59
N GLU A 68 -19.58 -1.66 3.68
CA GLU A 68 -21.00 -1.25 3.69
C GLU A 68 -21.36 -0.55 5.00
N GLY A 69 -20.86 -1.05 6.13
CA GLY A 69 -21.00 -0.46 7.44
C GLY A 69 -19.94 0.63 7.73
N ALA A 70 -19.85 1.65 6.87
CA ALA A 70 -18.88 2.72 7.01
C ALA A 70 -18.89 3.35 8.42
N PRO A 71 -17.74 3.79 8.94
CA PRO A 71 -17.62 4.36 10.28
C PRO A 71 -18.47 5.61 10.47
N LYS A 72 -18.95 5.81 11.67
CA LYS A 72 -19.80 6.96 12.07
C LYS A 72 -19.13 7.74 13.19
N LEU A 73 -19.12 9.06 13.06
CA LEU A 73 -18.66 9.96 14.13
C LEU A 73 -19.83 10.34 15.03
N ARG A 74 -19.69 10.03 16.30
CA ARG A 74 -20.57 10.54 17.35
C ARG A 74 -19.86 11.64 18.12
N THR A 75 -20.24 12.89 17.83
CA THR A 75 -19.59 14.08 18.41
C THR A 75 -20.04 14.38 19.83
N HIS A 76 -21.30 14.08 20.16
CA HIS A 76 -21.90 14.41 21.47
C HIS A 76 -22.68 13.22 22.05
N GLY A 77 -22.74 13.17 23.36
CA GLY A 77 -23.58 12.28 24.12
C GLY A 77 -24.97 12.87 24.41
N PRO A 78 -25.85 12.11 25.08
CA PRO A 78 -27.26 12.50 25.30
C PRO A 78 -27.44 13.72 26.21
N ARG A 79 -26.41 14.12 26.97
CA ARG A 79 -26.43 15.30 27.85
C ARG A 79 -25.72 16.50 27.23
N GLY A 80 -25.32 16.43 25.95
CA GLY A 80 -24.57 17.46 25.25
C GLY A 80 -23.07 17.47 25.50
N GLU A 81 -22.55 16.50 26.27
CA GLU A 81 -21.11 16.32 26.47
C GLU A 81 -20.40 15.92 25.18
N ARG A 82 -19.20 16.47 24.95
CA ARG A 82 -18.40 16.12 23.77
C ARG A 82 -17.76 14.75 23.93
N LEU A 83 -17.94 13.87 22.94
CA LEU A 83 -17.44 12.49 22.93
C LEU A 83 -16.35 12.26 21.90
N ASP A 84 -16.55 12.74 20.67
CA ASP A 84 -15.65 12.54 19.52
C ASP A 84 -15.24 11.08 19.32
N VAL A 85 -16.21 10.16 19.36
CA VAL A 85 -16.01 8.72 19.20
C VAL A 85 -16.36 8.30 17.79
N VAL A 86 -15.48 7.55 17.16
CA VAL A 86 -15.74 6.91 15.86
C VAL A 86 -16.16 5.46 16.09
N GLU A 87 -17.36 5.13 15.65
CA GLU A 87 -17.96 3.80 15.75
C GLU A 87 -17.76 3.04 14.44
N PHE A 88 -17.27 1.81 14.55
CA PHE A 88 -17.00 0.92 13.41
C PHE A 88 -17.89 -0.30 13.45
N HIS A 89 -18.15 -0.87 12.29
CA HIS A 89 -18.81 -2.17 12.18
C HIS A 89 -17.96 -3.27 12.85
N PRO A 90 -18.56 -4.26 13.55
CA PRO A 90 -17.80 -5.37 14.18
C PRO A 90 -16.85 -6.12 13.22
N ALA A 91 -17.22 -6.23 11.95
CA ALA A 91 -16.38 -6.84 10.92
C ALA A 91 -15.02 -6.10 10.76
N TRP A 92 -15.01 -4.77 10.83
CA TRP A 92 -13.77 -4.00 10.79
C TRP A 92 -12.86 -4.34 11.99
N HIS A 93 -13.42 -4.44 13.19
CA HIS A 93 -12.67 -4.85 14.37
C HIS A 93 -12.12 -6.28 14.27
N ALA A 94 -12.83 -7.18 13.59
CA ALA A 94 -12.35 -8.54 13.32
C ALA A 94 -11.14 -8.53 12.38
N LEU A 95 -11.17 -7.74 11.30
CA LEU A 95 -10.06 -7.54 10.37
C LEU A 95 -8.84 -6.95 11.10
N MET A 96 -9.03 -5.89 11.88
CA MET A 96 -7.96 -5.26 12.69
C MET A 96 -7.31 -6.26 13.65
N ARG A 97 -8.12 -7.01 14.41
CA ARG A 97 -7.61 -8.00 15.34
C ARG A 97 -6.78 -9.06 14.65
N ARG A 98 -7.26 -9.58 13.52
CA ARG A 98 -6.54 -10.57 12.73
C ARG A 98 -5.18 -10.04 12.28
N SER A 99 -5.15 -8.86 11.68
CA SER A 99 -3.94 -8.26 11.13
C SER A 99 -2.93 -7.87 12.21
N MET A 100 -3.38 -7.36 13.36
CA MET A 100 -2.48 -7.06 14.48
C MET A 100 -1.90 -8.34 15.10
N THR A 101 -2.69 -9.38 15.25
CA THR A 101 -2.21 -10.68 15.79
C THR A 101 -1.12 -11.29 14.91
N THR A 102 -1.17 -11.11 13.58
CA THR A 102 -0.11 -11.55 12.66
C THR A 102 1.09 -10.60 12.60
N GLY A 103 1.09 -9.53 13.38
CA GLY A 103 2.20 -8.57 13.43
C GLY A 103 2.33 -7.68 12.19
N LEU A 104 1.24 -7.45 11.45
CA LEU A 104 1.27 -6.66 10.22
C LEU A 104 1.75 -5.21 10.44
N HIS A 105 1.53 -4.66 11.64
CA HIS A 105 1.99 -3.32 12.05
C HIS A 105 3.36 -3.33 12.74
N SER A 106 3.83 -4.47 13.25
CA SER A 106 4.95 -4.53 14.21
C SER A 106 6.15 -5.35 13.73
N SER A 107 5.94 -6.38 12.89
CA SER A 107 6.95 -7.41 12.62
C SER A 107 8.25 -6.88 12.02
N ALA A 108 8.22 -5.80 11.23
CA ALA A 108 9.44 -5.18 10.71
C ALA A 108 10.37 -4.62 11.81
N TRP A 109 9.85 -4.41 13.02
CA TRP A 109 10.53 -3.79 14.14
C TRP A 109 10.84 -4.74 15.32
N GLU A 110 10.24 -5.93 15.31
CA GLU A 110 10.34 -6.88 16.42
C GLU A 110 11.67 -7.66 16.45
N ASN A 111 12.45 -7.61 15.37
CA ASN A 111 13.72 -8.33 15.22
C ASN A 111 13.61 -9.84 15.52
N LEU A 112 12.56 -10.47 15.03
CA LEU A 112 12.29 -11.89 15.25
C LEU A 112 13.37 -12.77 14.61
N PRO A 113 13.79 -13.88 15.28
CA PRO A 113 14.86 -14.76 14.77
C PRO A 113 14.62 -15.26 13.34
N ASP A 114 13.37 -15.70 13.03
CA ASP A 114 13.00 -16.24 11.73
C ASP A 114 12.88 -15.16 10.64
N GLU A 115 12.77 -13.89 11.03
CA GLU A 115 12.64 -12.73 10.12
C GLU A 115 13.95 -11.93 10.00
N ARG A 116 15.02 -12.33 10.69
CA ARG A 116 16.28 -11.58 10.73
C ARG A 116 16.86 -11.35 9.32
N GLY A 117 17.12 -10.09 8.98
CA GLY A 117 17.64 -9.66 7.67
C GLY A 117 16.62 -9.69 6.54
N GLN A 118 15.33 -9.97 6.83
CA GLN A 118 14.24 -9.98 5.87
C GLN A 118 12.89 -9.50 6.47
N SER A 119 12.92 -8.72 7.52
CA SER A 119 11.73 -8.34 8.28
C SER A 119 10.78 -7.43 7.47
N HIS A 120 11.30 -6.50 6.68
CA HIS A 120 10.50 -5.70 5.76
C HIS A 120 9.93 -6.54 4.61
N LYS A 121 10.71 -7.46 4.05
CA LYS A 121 10.26 -8.41 3.02
C LYS A 121 9.11 -9.29 3.55
N VAL A 122 9.27 -9.89 4.72
CA VAL A 122 8.26 -10.75 5.34
C VAL A 122 6.97 -9.96 5.63
N ARG A 123 7.10 -8.76 6.21
CA ARG A 123 5.96 -7.86 6.40
C ARG A 123 5.30 -7.49 5.07
N ALA A 124 6.07 -7.23 4.03
CA ALA A 124 5.55 -6.90 2.70
C ALA A 124 4.70 -8.03 2.11
N ILE A 125 5.10 -9.30 2.29
CA ILE A 125 4.30 -10.46 1.86
C ILE A 125 2.95 -10.50 2.61
N ARG A 126 2.98 -10.34 3.95
CA ARG A 126 1.75 -10.26 4.77
C ARG A 126 0.83 -9.13 4.30
N PHE A 127 1.40 -7.96 4.04
CA PHE A 127 0.68 -6.77 3.60
C PHE A 127 0.04 -6.95 2.22
N TYR A 128 0.81 -7.44 1.25
CA TYR A 128 0.36 -7.73 -0.10
C TYR A 128 -0.79 -8.76 -0.14
N LEU A 129 -0.67 -9.84 0.64
CA LEU A 129 -1.74 -10.84 0.74
C LEU A 129 -3.00 -10.24 1.38
N THR A 130 -2.85 -9.46 2.46
CA THR A 130 -4.00 -8.83 3.15
C THR A 130 -4.66 -7.77 2.28
N ALA A 131 -3.91 -7.02 1.47
CA ALA A 131 -4.44 -6.02 0.56
C ALA A 131 -5.33 -6.61 -0.55
N GLN A 132 -5.17 -7.90 -0.87
CA GLN A 132 -6.07 -8.62 -1.77
C GLN A 132 -7.47 -8.78 -1.20
N LEU A 133 -7.60 -8.69 0.14
CA LEU A 133 -8.88 -8.80 0.83
C LEU A 133 -9.53 -7.43 1.05
N GLU A 134 -8.86 -6.53 1.76
CA GLU A 134 -9.47 -5.27 2.20
C GLU A 134 -8.38 -4.25 2.61
N CYS A 135 -8.45 -3.04 2.08
CA CYS A 135 -7.41 -2.02 2.29
C CYS A 135 -7.75 -0.96 3.35
N GLY A 136 -9.02 -0.79 3.72
CA GLY A 136 -9.39 0.28 4.66
C GLY A 136 -8.78 0.08 6.05
N HIS A 137 -8.82 -1.15 6.60
CA HIS A 137 -8.20 -1.44 7.88
C HIS A 137 -6.66 -1.45 7.84
N LEU A 138 -6.05 -1.49 6.65
CA LEU A 138 -4.60 -1.39 6.49
C LEU A 138 -4.07 0.02 6.77
N CYS A 139 -4.89 1.06 6.58
CA CYS A 139 -4.47 2.44 6.79
C CYS A 139 -3.96 2.71 8.24
N PRO A 140 -4.70 2.42 9.32
CA PRO A 140 -4.17 2.56 10.68
C PRO A 140 -2.96 1.65 10.95
N LEU A 141 -2.90 0.46 10.35
CA LEU A 141 -1.77 -0.46 10.53
C LEU A 141 -0.50 0.05 9.87
N THR A 142 -0.62 0.61 8.66
CA THR A 142 0.48 1.29 7.95
C THR A 142 1.04 2.44 8.77
N MET A 143 0.18 3.34 9.26
CA MET A 143 0.61 4.49 10.05
C MET A 143 1.23 4.05 11.40
N THR A 144 0.64 3.06 12.06
CA THR A 144 1.16 2.51 13.32
C THR A 144 2.55 1.91 13.11
N SER A 145 2.74 1.11 12.05
CA SER A 145 4.05 0.54 11.70
C SER A 145 5.08 1.63 11.41
N ALA A 146 4.73 2.56 10.53
CA ALA A 146 5.65 3.59 10.07
C ALA A 146 5.98 4.62 11.18
N SER A 147 5.09 4.83 12.15
CA SER A 147 5.31 5.77 13.26
C SER A 147 6.53 5.41 14.11
N VAL A 148 6.93 4.14 14.14
CA VAL A 148 8.14 3.69 14.86
C VAL A 148 9.38 4.45 14.37
N ALA A 149 9.51 4.67 13.05
CA ALA A 149 10.61 5.45 12.51
C ALA A 149 10.61 6.91 13.03
N ALA A 150 9.45 7.54 13.15
CA ALA A 150 9.36 8.90 13.66
C ALA A 150 9.62 9.00 15.17
N ILE A 151 9.10 8.07 15.98
CA ILE A 151 9.26 8.12 17.44
C ILE A 151 10.70 7.80 17.89
N THR A 152 11.50 7.10 17.09
CA THR A 152 12.93 6.86 17.39
C THR A 152 13.73 8.15 17.49
N ALA A 153 13.23 9.26 16.91
CA ALA A 153 13.86 10.58 17.05
C ALA A 153 13.77 11.15 18.48
N SER A 154 12.93 10.57 19.36
CA SER A 154 12.82 10.94 20.79
C SER A 154 12.92 9.68 21.66
N PRO A 155 14.10 9.37 22.27
CA PRO A 155 14.29 8.18 23.10
C PRO A 155 13.31 8.04 24.27
N ALA A 156 12.91 9.15 24.89
CA ALA A 156 11.93 9.14 25.98
C ALA A 156 10.54 8.68 25.48
N VAL A 157 10.07 9.23 24.37
CA VAL A 157 8.80 8.83 23.75
C VAL A 157 8.86 7.39 23.27
N GLN A 158 9.95 6.98 22.63
CA GLN A 158 10.16 5.61 22.16
C GLN A 158 10.07 4.60 23.29
N LYS A 159 10.73 4.86 24.43
CA LYS A 159 10.74 3.97 25.58
C LYS A 159 9.34 3.66 26.11
N GLU A 160 8.46 4.64 26.11
CA GLU A 160 7.10 4.50 26.65
C GLU A 160 6.12 3.92 25.63
N TRP A 161 6.18 4.38 24.37
CA TRP A 161 5.19 4.08 23.35
C TRP A 161 5.49 2.80 22.55
N ALA A 162 6.77 2.53 22.24
CA ALA A 162 7.12 1.40 21.39
C ALA A 162 6.61 0.04 21.90
N PRO A 163 6.66 -0.29 23.21
CA PRO A 163 6.13 -1.58 23.69
C PRO A 163 4.64 -1.79 23.40
N LYS A 164 3.86 -0.70 23.38
CA LYS A 164 2.41 -0.73 23.09
C LYS A 164 2.11 -0.67 21.59
N ILE A 165 2.91 0.07 20.83
CA ILE A 165 2.82 0.10 19.36
C ILE A 165 3.17 -1.27 18.77
N LEU A 166 4.19 -1.95 19.29
CA LEU A 166 4.63 -3.26 18.81
C LEU A 166 3.81 -4.44 19.35
N SER A 167 2.87 -4.18 20.25
CA SER A 167 2.02 -5.23 20.81
C SER A 167 1.12 -5.86 19.76
N ARG A 168 1.18 -7.18 19.59
CA ARG A 168 0.31 -7.93 18.66
C ARG A 168 -1.13 -8.13 19.16
N LYS A 169 -1.48 -7.50 20.29
CA LYS A 169 -2.86 -7.43 20.77
C LYS A 169 -3.63 -6.35 20.01
N TYR A 170 -4.95 -6.46 20.01
CA TYR A 170 -5.82 -5.39 19.51
C TYR A 170 -6.72 -4.91 20.64
N ASP A 171 -6.58 -3.66 21.00
CA ASP A 171 -7.34 -3.01 22.08
C ASP A 171 -8.12 -1.82 21.52
N SER A 172 -9.41 -2.03 21.22
CA SER A 172 -10.32 -1.01 20.70
C SER A 172 -10.99 -0.15 21.78
N SER A 173 -10.62 -0.32 23.05
CA SER A 173 -11.24 0.44 24.14
C SER A 173 -10.94 1.93 24.03
N ASN A 174 -11.91 2.76 24.40
CA ASN A 174 -11.77 4.23 24.46
C ASN A 174 -11.22 4.64 25.83
N ARG A 175 -9.94 4.36 26.09
CA ARG A 175 -9.22 4.66 27.34
C ARG A 175 -7.89 5.35 27.05
N PRO A 176 -7.28 6.04 28.01
CA PRO A 176 -5.93 6.56 27.90
C PRO A 176 -4.94 5.48 27.47
N TRP A 177 -4.01 5.85 26.61
CA TRP A 177 -3.04 4.92 26.01
C TRP A 177 -2.24 4.13 27.04
N MET A 178 -1.94 4.74 28.22
CA MET A 178 -1.19 4.09 29.30
C MET A 178 -1.92 2.86 29.87
N GLN A 179 -3.26 2.89 29.87
CA GLN A 179 -4.12 1.83 30.40
C GLN A 179 -4.41 0.74 29.37
N LYS A 180 -3.98 0.91 28.11
CA LYS A 180 -4.23 -0.05 27.03
C LYS A 180 -3.12 -1.07 26.90
N SER A 181 -3.49 -2.26 26.39
CA SER A 181 -2.55 -3.35 26.10
C SER A 181 -1.83 -3.19 24.75
N ALA A 182 -2.40 -2.40 23.86
CA ALA A 182 -1.86 -2.05 22.54
C ALA A 182 -2.43 -0.71 22.09
N VAL A 183 -1.71 0.01 21.24
CA VAL A 183 -2.12 1.29 20.70
C VAL A 183 -1.97 1.32 19.18
N THR A 184 -2.76 2.18 18.54
CA THR A 184 -2.61 2.54 17.13
C THR A 184 -2.23 4.00 17.00
N ILE A 185 -1.50 4.32 15.94
CA ILE A 185 -1.06 5.69 15.64
C ILE A 185 -1.68 6.14 14.33
N GLY A 186 -2.28 7.33 14.35
CA GLY A 186 -2.75 8.04 13.17
C GLY A 186 -1.77 9.11 12.71
N MET A 187 -2.13 9.83 11.65
CA MET A 187 -1.30 10.91 11.10
C MET A 187 -2.17 12.04 10.57
N GLY A 188 -1.73 13.28 10.82
CA GLY A 188 -2.34 14.49 10.28
C GLY A 188 -1.29 15.47 9.77
N MET A 189 -1.09 15.55 8.44
CA MET A 189 -0.14 16.48 7.83
C MET A 189 -0.83 17.64 7.11
N THR A 190 -1.85 17.33 6.32
CA THR A 190 -2.54 18.26 5.43
C THR A 190 -3.43 19.21 6.19
N GLU A 191 -3.30 20.49 5.90
CA GLU A 191 -4.18 21.56 6.37
C GLU A 191 -5.08 22.08 5.22
N LYS A 192 -5.99 23.02 5.48
CA LYS A 192 -6.94 23.52 4.46
C LYS A 192 -6.25 24.15 3.24
N GLN A 193 -5.09 24.76 3.41
CA GLN A 193 -4.31 25.37 2.33
C GLN A 193 -3.58 24.34 1.45
N GLY A 194 -3.42 23.09 1.89
CA GLY A 194 -2.82 22.00 1.12
C GLY A 194 -1.91 21.08 1.91
N GLY A 195 -1.45 20.01 1.26
CA GLY A 195 -0.57 19.00 1.85
C GLY A 195 0.76 18.80 1.11
N THR A 196 0.93 19.44 -0.07
CA THR A 196 2.18 19.33 -0.85
C THR A 196 3.27 20.21 -0.27
N ASP A 197 2.95 21.46 0.06
CA ASP A 197 3.86 22.39 0.74
C ASP A 197 3.54 22.46 2.24
N VAL A 198 3.99 21.45 2.96
CA VAL A 198 3.77 21.37 4.42
C VAL A 198 4.51 22.45 5.21
N ARG A 199 5.48 23.17 4.59
CA ARG A 199 6.13 24.32 5.23
C ARG A 199 5.19 25.49 5.42
N ALA A 200 4.15 25.58 4.57
CA ALA A 200 3.10 26.58 4.66
C ALA A 200 2.03 26.23 5.71
N ASN A 201 2.19 25.19 6.52
CA ASN A 201 1.28 24.86 7.61
C ASN A 201 1.17 26.03 8.60
N THR A 202 -0.06 26.27 9.05
CA THR A 202 -0.41 27.38 9.94
C THR A 202 -0.64 26.94 11.39
N SER A 203 -0.79 25.64 11.65
CA SER A 203 -0.85 25.11 13.02
C SER A 203 0.43 25.46 13.77
N THR A 204 0.30 25.87 15.03
CA THR A 204 1.39 26.35 15.88
C THR A 204 1.62 25.41 17.05
N ALA A 205 2.84 25.42 17.59
CA ALA A 205 3.23 24.69 18.78
C ALA A 205 4.06 25.59 19.69
N GLU A 206 3.63 25.76 20.93
CA GLU A 206 4.32 26.55 21.96
C GLU A 206 4.93 25.62 23.01
N ARG A 207 6.20 25.81 23.33
CA ARG A 207 6.92 25.02 24.31
C ARG A 207 6.43 25.34 25.72
N VAL A 208 6.02 24.33 26.49
CA VAL A 208 5.58 24.46 27.87
C VAL A 208 6.42 23.65 28.86
N GLY A 209 7.33 22.80 28.36
CA GLY A 209 8.26 22.01 29.15
C GLY A 209 9.36 21.41 28.28
N GLU A 210 10.21 20.58 28.86
CA GLU A 210 11.24 19.86 28.11
C GLU A 210 10.58 18.80 27.20
N GLY A 211 10.70 18.98 25.87
CA GLY A 211 10.06 18.12 24.88
C GLY A 211 8.52 18.17 24.86
N ILE A 212 7.90 19.10 25.61
CA ILE A 212 6.46 19.20 25.77
C ILE A 212 5.94 20.51 25.18
N TYR A 213 4.88 20.40 24.38
CA TYR A 213 4.30 21.54 23.65
C TYR A 213 2.78 21.57 23.77
N ARG A 214 2.22 22.77 23.59
CA ARG A 214 0.79 23.03 23.36
C ARG A 214 0.59 23.41 21.91
N LEU A 215 -0.29 22.68 21.23
CA LEU A 215 -0.57 22.83 19.81
C LEU A 215 -1.93 23.48 19.60
N ASN A 216 -1.99 24.40 18.63
CA ASN A 216 -3.22 25.07 18.18
C ASN A 216 -3.30 25.02 16.65
N GLY A 217 -4.49 24.74 16.10
CA GLY A 217 -4.68 24.72 14.65
C GLY A 217 -5.72 23.72 14.17
N HIS A 218 -5.48 23.19 13.00
CA HIS A 218 -6.39 22.22 12.36
C HIS A 218 -5.65 21.25 11.44
N LYS A 219 -6.27 20.10 11.16
CA LYS A 219 -5.89 19.24 10.06
C LYS A 219 -7.12 18.93 9.19
N TRP A 220 -6.93 19.00 7.87
CA TRP A 220 -7.98 18.81 6.88
C TRP A 220 -8.21 17.34 6.53
N PHE A 221 -7.15 16.53 6.66
CA PHE A 221 -7.20 15.07 6.59
C PHE A 221 -6.39 14.50 7.76
N MET A 222 -7.08 14.05 8.80
CA MET A 222 -6.51 13.24 9.85
C MET A 222 -7.03 11.82 9.68
N SER A 223 -6.15 10.92 9.27
CA SER A 223 -6.47 9.52 9.05
C SER A 223 -6.53 8.77 10.37
N ALA A 224 -7.44 7.79 10.44
CA ALA A 224 -7.67 6.94 11.60
C ALA A 224 -7.91 7.72 12.91
N PRO A 225 -8.96 8.56 12.98
CA PRO A 225 -9.23 9.42 14.14
C PRO A 225 -9.52 8.66 15.44
N MET A 226 -9.79 7.35 15.37
CA MET A 226 -9.93 6.48 16.54
C MET A 226 -8.59 6.07 17.16
N SER A 227 -7.46 6.37 16.51
CA SER A 227 -6.12 6.03 17.02
C SER A 227 -5.83 6.68 18.37
N ASP A 228 -4.90 6.09 19.11
CA ASP A 228 -4.57 6.51 20.48
C ASP A 228 -3.68 7.76 20.52
N ALA A 229 -2.91 7.98 19.45
CA ALA A 229 -2.16 9.20 19.22
C ALA A 229 -2.00 9.47 17.72
N PHE A 230 -1.49 10.67 17.39
CA PHE A 230 -1.30 11.13 16.03
C PHE A 230 0.09 11.74 15.87
N VAL A 231 0.76 11.42 14.76
CA VAL A 231 1.95 12.15 14.33
C VAL A 231 1.51 13.36 13.52
N MET A 232 1.87 14.56 13.97
CA MET A 232 1.45 15.84 13.37
C MET A 232 2.61 16.81 13.22
N LEU A 233 2.49 17.73 12.26
CA LEU A 233 3.40 18.86 12.08
C LEU A 233 2.76 20.17 12.57
N ALA A 234 3.55 21.00 13.26
CA ALA A 234 3.14 22.35 13.67
C ALA A 234 4.35 23.29 13.71
N GLN A 235 4.15 24.59 13.50
CA GLN A 235 5.18 25.63 13.56
C GLN A 235 5.58 25.89 14.99
N THR A 236 6.86 25.86 15.27
CA THR A 236 7.49 26.34 16.50
C THR A 236 8.17 27.69 16.24
N ARG A 237 8.80 28.27 17.25
CA ARG A 237 9.64 29.48 17.07
C ARG A 237 10.91 29.21 16.26
N GLU A 238 11.38 27.96 16.29
CA GLU A 238 12.62 27.53 15.63
C GLU A 238 12.38 26.97 14.22
N GLY A 239 11.15 26.58 13.89
CA GLY A 239 10.78 26.00 12.60
C GLY A 239 9.62 25.01 12.68
N LEU A 240 9.47 24.17 11.67
CA LEU A 240 8.39 23.18 11.62
C LEU A 240 8.79 21.92 12.41
N GLY A 241 8.16 21.70 13.55
CA GLY A 241 8.32 20.54 14.42
C GLY A 241 7.41 19.37 14.09
N CYS A 242 7.82 18.16 14.47
CA CYS A 242 7.02 16.94 14.43
C CYS A 242 6.62 16.52 15.85
N PHE A 243 5.37 16.17 16.06
CA PHE A 243 4.82 15.91 17.39
C PHE A 243 4.03 14.60 17.43
N LEU A 244 4.19 13.83 18.52
CA LEU A 244 3.26 12.77 18.89
C LEU A 244 2.21 13.36 19.83
N VAL A 245 0.96 13.34 19.39
CA VAL A 245 -0.18 13.96 20.07
C VAL A 245 -1.14 12.89 20.55
N PRO A 246 -1.19 12.57 21.87
CA PRO A 246 -2.16 11.63 22.42
C PRO A 246 -3.60 12.12 22.20
N ARG A 247 -4.53 11.20 21.93
CA ARG A 247 -5.94 11.53 21.76
C ARG A 247 -6.64 11.84 23.09
N LEU A 248 -6.31 11.06 24.12
CA LEU A 248 -6.82 11.24 25.49
C LEU A 248 -5.66 11.54 26.44
N LEU A 249 -5.94 12.38 27.42
CA LEU A 249 -5.06 12.66 28.55
C LEU A 249 -5.12 11.51 29.57
N GLU A 250 -4.27 11.56 30.59
CA GLU A 250 -4.12 10.53 31.61
C GLU A 250 -5.41 10.31 32.45
N ASP A 251 -6.14 11.36 32.71
CA ASP A 251 -7.43 11.35 33.41
C ASP A 251 -8.61 10.87 32.55
N GLY A 252 -8.36 10.58 31.26
CA GLY A 252 -9.37 10.18 30.29
C GLY A 252 -10.06 11.34 29.57
N ALA A 253 -9.72 12.59 29.87
CA ALA A 253 -10.25 13.74 29.14
C ALA A 253 -9.72 13.80 27.71
N ALA A 254 -10.49 14.38 26.79
CA ALA A 254 -10.04 14.65 25.43
C ALA A 254 -8.89 15.67 25.44
N ASN A 255 -7.83 15.40 24.68
CA ASN A 255 -6.64 16.25 24.59
C ASN A 255 -6.84 17.45 23.64
N GLY A 256 -7.88 18.23 23.81
CA GLY A 256 -8.13 19.44 22.99
C GLY A 256 -8.44 19.18 21.50
N LEU A 257 -8.43 17.93 21.06
CA LEU A 257 -8.81 17.54 19.70
C LEU A 257 -10.34 17.52 19.56
N ARG A 258 -10.84 18.12 18.47
CA ARG A 258 -12.27 18.20 18.17
C ARG A 258 -12.51 17.74 16.73
N PHE A 259 -13.08 16.57 16.55
CA PHE A 259 -13.42 16.04 15.23
C PHE A 259 -14.67 16.75 14.70
N GLN A 260 -14.55 17.36 13.53
CA GLN A 260 -15.62 18.15 12.92
C GLN A 260 -16.57 17.25 12.12
N ARG A 261 -16.01 16.40 11.28
CA ARG A 261 -16.75 15.40 10.48
C ARG A 261 -15.80 14.32 9.94
N LEU A 262 -16.37 13.20 9.49
CA LEU A 262 -15.67 12.26 8.64
C LEU A 262 -15.84 12.65 7.18
N LYS A 263 -14.81 12.37 6.37
CA LYS A 263 -14.85 12.58 4.91
C LYS A 263 -15.74 11.51 4.26
N ASP A 264 -16.67 11.93 3.40
CA ASP A 264 -17.35 11.02 2.48
C ASP A 264 -16.43 10.74 1.29
N LYS A 265 -16.04 9.49 1.10
CA LYS A 265 -14.97 9.09 0.20
C LYS A 265 -15.48 8.14 -0.88
N LEU A 266 -14.83 8.18 -2.06
CA LEU A 266 -15.08 7.25 -3.16
C LEU A 266 -14.84 5.80 -2.73
N GLY A 267 -13.66 5.52 -2.17
CA GLY A 267 -13.19 4.24 -1.64
C GLY A 267 -12.64 4.39 -0.23
N ASN A 268 -11.93 3.35 0.26
CA ASN A 268 -11.43 3.31 1.63
C ASN A 268 -12.54 3.55 2.68
N ARG A 269 -13.74 3.03 2.37
CA ARG A 269 -14.96 3.38 3.11
C ARG A 269 -14.99 2.78 4.50
N SER A 270 -14.36 1.63 4.71
CA SER A 270 -14.23 1.01 6.03
C SER A 270 -13.30 1.78 6.96
N ASN A 271 -12.42 2.64 6.43
CA ASN A 271 -11.54 3.51 7.21
C ASN A 271 -12.17 4.89 7.43
N ALA A 272 -11.93 5.48 8.60
CA ALA A 272 -12.31 6.85 8.91
C ALA A 272 -11.17 7.82 8.54
N SER A 273 -11.55 8.97 7.97
CA SER A 273 -10.67 10.13 7.77
C SER A 273 -11.44 11.38 8.20
N SER A 274 -10.88 12.17 9.12
CA SER A 274 -11.61 13.29 9.73
C SER A 274 -10.99 14.65 9.40
N GLU A 275 -11.83 15.68 9.50
CA GLU A 275 -11.38 17.05 9.75
C GLU A 275 -11.29 17.22 11.26
N VAL A 276 -10.21 17.84 11.73
CA VAL A 276 -9.99 18.08 13.15
C VAL A 276 -9.51 19.50 13.37
N GLU A 277 -10.03 20.13 14.41
CA GLU A 277 -9.51 21.36 15.01
C GLU A 277 -8.96 21.02 16.39
N PHE A 278 -7.92 21.72 16.81
CA PHE A 278 -7.30 21.48 18.09
C PHE A 278 -6.85 22.79 18.73
N SER A 279 -7.03 22.86 20.03
CA SER A 279 -6.71 24.04 20.85
C SER A 279 -6.13 23.60 22.17
N ASP A 280 -5.04 24.23 22.56
CA ASP A 280 -4.30 23.92 23.78
C ASP A 280 -3.96 22.43 23.92
N THR A 281 -3.70 21.78 22.79
CA THR A 281 -3.52 20.33 22.68
C THR A 281 -2.11 19.93 23.08
N PHE A 282 -1.99 19.04 24.03
CA PHE A 282 -0.71 18.51 24.52
C PHE A 282 -0.05 17.59 23.49
N GLY A 283 1.27 17.75 23.28
CA GLY A 283 2.05 16.91 22.38
C GLY A 283 3.51 16.79 22.80
N PHE A 284 4.12 15.66 22.44
CA PHE A 284 5.53 15.37 22.61
C PHE A 284 6.29 15.68 21.33
N LEU A 285 7.36 16.47 21.44
CA LEU A 285 8.27 16.73 20.32
C LEU A 285 9.02 15.45 19.92
N LEU A 286 9.03 15.17 18.62
CA LEU A 286 9.85 14.12 18.01
C LEU A 286 11.05 14.76 17.30
N GLY A 287 12.24 14.48 17.79
CA GLY A 287 13.49 15.09 17.29
C GLY A 287 13.70 16.52 17.76
N THR A 288 14.13 17.41 16.86
CA THR A 288 14.35 18.83 17.14
C THR A 288 13.23 19.72 16.56
N PRO A 289 13.01 20.94 17.13
CA PRO A 289 11.89 21.79 16.76
C PRO A 289 11.86 22.21 15.28
N ASP A 290 13.00 22.17 14.58
CA ASP A 290 13.20 22.56 13.18
C ASP A 290 13.28 21.36 12.20
N ALA A 291 13.37 20.14 12.74
CA ALA A 291 13.60 18.93 11.95
C ALA A 291 12.31 18.15 11.58
N GLY A 292 11.12 18.73 11.80
CA GLY A 292 9.85 18.02 11.67
C GLY A 292 9.63 17.39 10.28
N ILE A 293 10.04 18.05 9.20
CA ILE A 293 9.94 17.48 7.85
C ILE A 293 10.82 16.24 7.71
N ARG A 294 12.04 16.27 8.21
CA ARG A 294 12.95 15.12 8.16
C ARG A 294 12.37 13.94 8.94
N THR A 295 11.93 14.19 10.17
CA THR A 295 11.33 13.17 11.05
C THR A 295 10.09 12.53 10.43
N ILE A 296 9.18 13.31 9.84
CA ILE A 296 7.96 12.76 9.23
C ILE A 296 8.26 12.03 7.91
N LEU A 297 9.31 12.41 7.16
CA LEU A 297 9.69 11.74 5.92
C LEU A 297 10.21 10.33 6.16
N ASP A 298 10.83 10.04 7.29
CA ASP A 298 11.23 8.67 7.65
C ASP A 298 10.00 7.76 7.77
N MET A 299 8.92 8.27 8.38
CA MET A 299 7.62 7.59 8.42
C MET A 299 7.00 7.46 7.03
N VAL A 300 6.92 8.56 6.27
CA VAL A 300 6.28 8.61 4.94
C VAL A 300 6.98 7.70 3.92
N THR A 301 8.27 7.48 4.04
CA THR A 301 9.01 6.56 3.17
C THR A 301 8.46 5.13 3.28
N LEU A 302 8.13 4.67 4.48
CA LEU A 302 7.56 3.35 4.73
C LEU A 302 6.10 3.25 4.26
N THR A 303 5.30 4.30 4.48
CA THR A 303 3.91 4.31 4.01
C THR A 303 3.81 4.32 2.48
N ARG A 304 4.79 4.87 1.77
CA ARG A 304 4.89 4.80 0.30
C ARG A 304 5.14 3.39 -0.21
N LEU A 305 5.96 2.60 0.46
CA LEU A 305 6.11 1.17 0.16
C LEU A 305 4.77 0.45 0.30
N ASP A 306 4.03 0.70 1.38
CA ASP A 306 2.72 0.10 1.61
C ASP A 306 1.69 0.50 0.53
N CYS A 307 1.72 1.74 0.02
CA CYS A 307 0.89 2.14 -1.13
C CYS A 307 1.19 1.32 -2.38
N ALA A 308 2.47 1.06 -2.68
CA ALA A 308 2.87 0.23 -3.82
C ALA A 308 2.42 -1.22 -3.65
N LEU A 309 2.63 -1.80 -2.46
CA LEU A 309 2.21 -3.16 -2.10
C LEU A 309 0.69 -3.33 -2.14
N ALA A 310 -0.08 -2.37 -1.59
CA ALA A 310 -1.54 -2.40 -1.64
C ALA A 310 -2.06 -2.37 -3.08
N SER A 311 -1.48 -1.51 -3.92
CA SER A 311 -1.86 -1.41 -5.32
C SER A 311 -1.54 -2.69 -6.09
N ALA A 312 -0.35 -3.28 -5.89
CA ALA A 312 0.03 -4.56 -6.48
C ALA A 312 -0.90 -5.71 -6.01
N GLY A 313 -1.21 -5.77 -4.70
CA GLY A 313 -2.14 -6.77 -4.13
C GLY A 313 -3.56 -6.66 -4.70
N MET A 314 -4.11 -5.45 -4.80
CA MET A 314 -5.44 -5.24 -5.40
C MET A 314 -5.46 -5.61 -6.88
N MET A 315 -4.44 -5.24 -7.65
CA MET A 315 -4.30 -5.64 -9.06
C MET A 315 -4.25 -7.16 -9.19
N ARG A 316 -3.45 -7.84 -8.34
CA ARG A 316 -3.37 -9.30 -8.32
C ARG A 316 -4.72 -9.96 -8.07
N ALA A 317 -5.46 -9.52 -7.03
CA ALA A 317 -6.77 -10.06 -6.70
C ALA A 317 -7.77 -9.85 -7.83
N SER A 318 -7.80 -8.64 -8.41
CA SER A 318 -8.73 -8.28 -9.48
C SER A 318 -8.49 -9.11 -10.76
N LEU A 319 -7.23 -9.29 -11.13
CA LEU A 319 -6.90 -10.11 -12.29
C LEU A 319 -7.10 -11.61 -12.02
N ALA A 320 -6.86 -12.09 -10.80
CA ALA A 320 -7.15 -13.48 -10.43
C ALA A 320 -8.64 -13.79 -10.56
N GLU A 321 -9.51 -12.89 -10.14
CA GLU A 321 -10.97 -13.00 -10.32
C GLU A 321 -11.35 -12.97 -11.82
N ALA A 322 -10.75 -12.09 -12.61
CA ALA A 322 -10.98 -12.00 -14.05
C ALA A 322 -10.54 -13.29 -14.79
N VAL A 323 -9.36 -13.81 -14.48
CA VAL A 323 -8.86 -15.07 -15.06
C VAL A 323 -9.76 -16.24 -14.67
N HIS A 324 -10.14 -16.35 -13.39
CA HIS A 324 -11.05 -17.38 -12.92
C HIS A 324 -12.41 -17.32 -13.64
N HIS A 325 -13.00 -16.13 -13.73
CA HIS A 325 -14.29 -15.93 -14.42
C HIS A 325 -14.20 -16.33 -15.88
N THR A 326 -13.20 -15.88 -16.60
CA THR A 326 -13.05 -16.13 -18.04
C THR A 326 -12.70 -17.59 -18.36
N ARG A 327 -12.06 -18.33 -17.45
CA ARG A 327 -11.88 -19.78 -17.55
C ARG A 327 -13.20 -20.55 -17.40
N GLY A 328 -14.10 -20.08 -16.54
CA GLY A 328 -15.41 -20.72 -16.31
C GLY A 328 -16.51 -20.31 -17.28
N ARG A 329 -16.42 -19.12 -17.90
CA ARG A 329 -17.42 -18.56 -18.81
C ARG A 329 -17.18 -19.02 -20.23
N LYS A 330 -18.24 -19.49 -20.92
CA LYS A 330 -18.19 -19.86 -22.35
C LYS A 330 -18.87 -18.80 -23.22
N VAL A 331 -18.27 -18.45 -24.35
CA VAL A 331 -18.79 -17.52 -25.35
C VAL A 331 -18.45 -18.07 -26.74
N PHE A 332 -19.40 -18.09 -27.63
CA PHE A 332 -19.26 -18.68 -28.97
C PHE A 332 -18.70 -20.11 -28.95
N GLY A 333 -19.19 -20.93 -28.00
CA GLY A 333 -18.82 -22.35 -27.86
C GLY A 333 -17.46 -22.65 -27.21
N LYS A 334 -16.64 -21.62 -26.84
CA LYS A 334 -15.33 -21.78 -26.23
C LYS A 334 -15.26 -21.02 -24.89
N ALA A 335 -14.33 -21.44 -24.01
CA ALA A 335 -14.03 -20.68 -22.82
C ALA A 335 -13.60 -19.25 -23.20
N LEU A 336 -14.05 -18.24 -22.44
CA LEU A 336 -13.76 -16.84 -22.75
C LEU A 336 -12.26 -16.56 -22.73
N VAL A 337 -11.51 -17.15 -21.80
CA VAL A 337 -10.04 -17.08 -21.73
C VAL A 337 -9.36 -17.56 -23.01
N SER A 338 -9.97 -18.46 -23.77
CA SER A 338 -9.41 -19.02 -25.03
C SER A 338 -9.75 -18.15 -26.26
N GLN A 339 -10.49 -17.08 -26.12
CA GLN A 339 -10.71 -16.14 -27.20
C GLN A 339 -9.45 -15.29 -27.40
N PRO A 340 -8.91 -15.15 -28.62
CA PRO A 340 -7.60 -14.52 -28.85
C PRO A 340 -7.48 -13.10 -28.28
N ILE A 341 -8.52 -12.29 -28.39
CA ILE A 341 -8.54 -10.92 -27.83
C ILE A 341 -8.49 -10.99 -26.30
N MET A 342 -9.32 -11.82 -25.66
CA MET A 342 -9.34 -11.95 -24.21
C MET A 342 -8.01 -12.49 -23.66
N THR A 343 -7.43 -13.48 -24.31
CA THR A 343 -6.11 -14.02 -23.90
C THR A 343 -5.05 -12.91 -23.89
N ARG A 344 -5.04 -12.02 -24.90
CA ARG A 344 -4.10 -10.90 -24.96
C ARG A 344 -4.35 -9.86 -23.88
N VAL A 345 -5.61 -9.54 -23.60
CA VAL A 345 -5.97 -8.61 -22.51
C VAL A 345 -5.46 -9.15 -21.17
N LEU A 346 -5.76 -10.41 -20.85
CA LEU A 346 -5.35 -11.02 -19.59
C LEU A 346 -3.83 -11.13 -19.47
N ALA A 347 -3.13 -11.51 -20.56
CA ALA A 347 -1.66 -11.59 -20.58
C ALA A 347 -1.02 -10.20 -20.38
N ASP A 348 -1.54 -9.19 -21.05
CA ASP A 348 -1.06 -7.82 -20.96
C ASP A 348 -1.20 -7.24 -19.55
N MET A 349 -2.36 -7.47 -18.89
CA MET A 349 -2.55 -7.16 -17.47
C MET A 349 -1.62 -7.95 -16.55
N ALA A 350 -1.40 -9.25 -16.85
CA ALA A 350 -0.57 -10.12 -16.02
C ALA A 350 0.91 -9.67 -15.99
N LEU A 351 1.42 -9.12 -17.09
CA LEU A 351 2.75 -8.52 -17.14
C LEU A 351 2.87 -7.34 -16.16
N ASP A 352 1.89 -6.45 -16.13
CA ASP A 352 1.92 -5.30 -15.22
C ASP A 352 1.78 -5.73 -13.74
N VAL A 353 0.94 -6.72 -13.45
CA VAL A 353 0.83 -7.27 -12.08
C VAL A 353 2.14 -7.90 -11.63
N ALA A 354 2.77 -8.72 -12.46
CA ALA A 354 4.05 -9.35 -12.14
C ALA A 354 5.15 -8.30 -11.91
N ALA A 355 5.23 -7.31 -12.78
CA ALA A 355 6.19 -6.22 -12.69
C ALA A 355 5.99 -5.35 -11.43
N ALA A 356 4.76 -4.96 -11.10
CA ALA A 356 4.45 -4.16 -9.91
C ALA A 356 4.74 -4.93 -8.62
N SER A 357 4.43 -6.23 -8.59
CA SER A 357 4.71 -7.10 -7.44
C SER A 357 6.22 -7.30 -7.26
N ALA A 358 6.95 -7.65 -8.32
CA ALA A 358 8.41 -7.81 -8.29
C ALA A 358 9.11 -6.54 -7.79
N LEU A 359 8.76 -5.38 -8.37
CA LEU A 359 9.30 -4.08 -7.98
C LEU A 359 9.05 -3.75 -6.49
N SER A 360 7.83 -4.02 -6.00
CA SER A 360 7.45 -3.72 -4.62
C SER A 360 8.19 -4.63 -3.61
N PHE A 361 8.37 -5.91 -3.92
CA PHE A 361 9.11 -6.83 -3.05
C PHE A 361 10.62 -6.58 -3.08
N ARG A 362 11.19 -6.22 -4.25
CA ARG A 362 12.60 -5.80 -4.33
C ARG A 362 12.85 -4.55 -3.50
N LEU A 363 11.90 -3.60 -3.50
CA LEU A 363 11.99 -2.42 -2.65
C LEU A 363 11.97 -2.78 -1.16
N ALA A 364 11.10 -3.70 -0.73
CA ALA A 364 11.08 -4.17 0.65
C ALA A 364 12.40 -4.87 1.04
N GLU A 365 12.98 -5.68 0.15
CA GLU A 365 14.29 -6.29 0.33
C GLU A 365 15.40 -5.24 0.45
N ALA A 366 15.32 -4.15 -0.32
CA ALA A 366 16.27 -3.04 -0.21
C ALA A 366 16.20 -2.35 1.17
N PHE A 367 15.01 -2.19 1.76
CA PHE A 367 14.89 -1.67 3.14
C PHE A 367 15.58 -2.58 4.16
N ASP A 368 15.49 -3.90 4.01
CA ASP A 368 16.19 -4.83 4.91
C ASP A 368 17.71 -4.70 4.83
N LYS A 369 18.26 -4.36 3.66
CA LYS A 369 19.69 -4.34 3.37
C LYS A 369 20.33 -2.94 3.38
N ALA A 370 19.53 -1.87 3.36
CA ALA A 370 20.01 -0.50 3.20
C ALA A 370 21.06 -0.05 4.25
N HIS A 371 21.01 -0.62 5.45
CA HIS A 371 21.98 -0.29 6.52
C HIS A 371 23.38 -0.89 6.29
N ALA A 372 23.49 -1.95 5.47
CA ALA A 372 24.73 -2.67 5.21
C ALA A 372 25.23 -2.56 3.76
N SER A 373 24.39 -2.05 2.84
CA SER A 373 24.65 -1.98 1.41
C SER A 373 24.35 -0.58 0.87
N ALA A 374 25.37 0.12 0.37
CA ALA A 374 25.20 1.41 -0.28
C ALA A 374 24.33 1.31 -1.56
N GLU A 375 24.43 0.18 -2.28
CA GLU A 375 23.60 -0.13 -3.46
C GLU A 375 22.11 -0.23 -3.08
N ASP A 376 21.79 -0.97 -2.02
CA ASP A 376 20.41 -1.10 -1.55
C ASP A 376 19.89 0.20 -0.92
N ALA A 377 20.74 0.98 -0.25
CA ALA A 377 20.40 2.31 0.24
C ALA A 377 20.05 3.27 -0.91
N ALA A 378 20.84 3.27 -2.00
CA ALA A 378 20.53 4.04 -3.21
C ALA A 378 19.25 3.57 -3.88
N TYR A 379 19.08 2.24 -3.99
CA TYR A 379 17.85 1.65 -4.54
C TYR A 379 16.63 2.08 -3.71
N ALA A 380 16.64 1.90 -2.39
CA ALA A 380 15.55 2.29 -1.51
C ALA A 380 15.21 3.78 -1.65
N ARG A 381 16.24 4.65 -1.71
CA ARG A 381 16.04 6.11 -1.82
C ARG A 381 15.38 6.53 -3.14
N ILE A 382 15.82 5.96 -4.26
CA ILE A 382 15.29 6.31 -5.58
C ILE A 382 13.97 5.55 -5.85
N MET A 383 13.93 4.25 -5.55
CA MET A 383 12.82 3.43 -5.99
C MET A 383 11.58 3.54 -5.12
N THR A 384 11.64 4.10 -3.90
CA THR A 384 10.43 4.34 -3.09
C THR A 384 9.42 5.25 -3.79
N PRO A 385 9.76 6.49 -4.19
CA PRO A 385 8.83 7.33 -4.96
C PRO A 385 8.49 6.75 -6.33
N VAL A 386 9.43 6.05 -6.98
CA VAL A 386 9.24 5.46 -8.31
C VAL A 386 8.22 4.32 -8.26
N ALA A 387 8.37 3.36 -7.36
CA ALA A 387 7.45 2.24 -7.20
C ALA A 387 6.05 2.72 -6.79
N LYS A 388 5.98 3.66 -5.84
CA LYS A 388 4.72 4.29 -5.43
C LYS A 388 4.04 5.00 -6.60
N TYR A 389 4.78 5.78 -7.39
CA TYR A 389 4.25 6.45 -8.56
C TYR A 389 3.63 5.45 -9.52
N TRP A 390 4.41 4.50 -10.00
CA TRP A 390 4.01 3.64 -11.10
C TRP A 390 2.94 2.62 -10.69
N SER A 391 3.14 1.86 -9.61
CA SER A 391 2.18 0.84 -9.16
C SER A 391 0.80 1.44 -8.85
N CYS A 392 0.77 2.61 -8.19
CA CYS A 392 -0.51 3.26 -7.87
C CYS A 392 -1.18 3.90 -9.09
N LYS A 393 -0.39 4.31 -10.12
CA LYS A 393 -0.92 4.92 -11.35
C LYS A 393 -1.59 3.91 -12.26
N ILE A 394 -1.03 2.70 -12.39
CA ILE A 394 -1.58 1.68 -13.29
C ILE A 394 -2.76 0.92 -12.65
N ALA A 395 -2.85 0.88 -11.32
CA ALA A 395 -3.86 0.06 -10.61
C ALA A 395 -5.32 0.38 -10.98
N PRO A 396 -5.77 1.64 -11.05
CA PRO A 396 -7.17 1.93 -11.42
C PRO A 396 -7.55 1.44 -12.81
N ALA A 397 -6.67 1.63 -13.82
CA ALA A 397 -6.93 1.21 -15.19
C ALA A 397 -6.94 -0.32 -15.31
N LEU A 398 -6.01 -1.02 -14.63
CA LEU A 398 -5.95 -2.47 -14.64
C LEU A 398 -7.19 -3.09 -13.96
N ILE A 399 -7.61 -2.55 -12.81
CA ILE A 399 -8.80 -3.05 -12.10
C ILE A 399 -10.06 -2.80 -12.92
N TYR A 400 -10.16 -1.66 -13.60
CA TYR A 400 -11.24 -1.36 -14.53
C TYR A 400 -11.31 -2.38 -15.67
N GLU A 401 -10.19 -2.70 -16.32
CA GLU A 401 -10.12 -3.71 -17.35
C GLU A 401 -10.52 -5.11 -16.83
N ALA A 402 -10.10 -5.45 -15.60
CA ALA A 402 -10.53 -6.68 -14.95
C ALA A 402 -12.06 -6.72 -14.74
N MET A 403 -12.70 -5.59 -14.40
CA MET A 403 -14.16 -5.49 -14.32
C MET A 403 -14.82 -5.76 -15.68
N GLU A 404 -14.28 -5.19 -16.77
CA GLU A 404 -14.77 -5.44 -18.14
C GLU A 404 -14.72 -6.92 -18.51
N CYS A 405 -13.68 -7.66 -18.09
CA CYS A 405 -13.57 -9.10 -18.33
C CYS A 405 -14.74 -9.91 -17.74
N LEU A 406 -15.42 -9.40 -16.70
CA LEU A 406 -16.59 -10.03 -16.09
C LEU A 406 -17.92 -9.52 -16.68
N GLY A 407 -17.90 -8.50 -17.54
CA GLY A 407 -19.10 -7.82 -18.01
C GLY A 407 -19.88 -7.20 -16.87
N GLY A 408 -21.22 -7.23 -16.89
CA GLY A 408 -22.05 -6.66 -15.83
C GLY A 408 -21.74 -7.20 -14.43
N ASN A 409 -21.27 -8.44 -14.31
CA ASN A 409 -20.87 -9.03 -13.03
C ASN A 409 -19.65 -8.36 -12.38
N GLY A 410 -18.81 -7.66 -13.16
CA GLY A 410 -17.68 -6.89 -12.64
C GLY A 410 -18.07 -5.53 -12.07
N TYR A 411 -19.25 -5.03 -12.42
CA TYR A 411 -19.71 -3.68 -12.07
C TYR A 411 -20.59 -3.64 -10.82
N VAL A 412 -21.14 -4.79 -10.40
CA VAL A 412 -22.05 -4.88 -9.25
C VAL A 412 -21.30 -5.11 -7.94
N GLU A 413 -21.90 -4.66 -6.83
CA GLU A 413 -21.26 -4.65 -5.50
C GLU A 413 -21.13 -6.02 -4.84
N GLU A 414 -21.80 -7.05 -5.36
CA GLU A 414 -21.74 -8.42 -4.84
C GLU A 414 -20.35 -9.06 -5.00
N ARG A 415 -19.44 -8.41 -5.74
CA ARG A 415 -18.08 -8.85 -5.97
C ARG A 415 -17.06 -7.83 -5.47
N SER A 416 -15.81 -8.28 -5.27
CA SER A 416 -14.73 -7.45 -4.76
C SER A 416 -14.28 -6.35 -5.73
N LEU A 417 -14.46 -6.52 -7.04
CA LEU A 417 -13.91 -5.64 -8.09
C LEU A 417 -14.40 -4.18 -7.97
N ALA A 418 -15.71 -3.96 -7.77
CA ALA A 418 -16.26 -2.63 -7.59
C ALA A 418 -15.60 -1.90 -6.39
N ARG A 419 -15.39 -2.62 -5.28
CA ARG A 419 -14.70 -2.11 -4.10
C ARG A 419 -13.23 -1.81 -4.39
N HIS A 420 -12.49 -2.73 -5.03
CA HIS A 420 -11.09 -2.52 -5.41
C HIS A 420 -10.93 -1.32 -6.36
N TYR A 421 -11.82 -1.16 -7.33
CA TYR A 421 -11.80 -0.03 -8.25
C TYR A 421 -11.97 1.31 -7.53
N ARG A 422 -12.92 1.41 -6.59
CA ARG A 422 -13.09 2.62 -5.78
C ARG A 422 -11.90 2.87 -4.83
N GLU A 423 -11.25 1.82 -4.37
CA GLU A 423 -10.09 1.91 -3.47
C GLU A 423 -8.83 2.39 -4.18
N ALA A 424 -8.54 1.86 -5.38
CA ALA A 424 -7.27 2.02 -6.05
C ALA A 424 -6.81 3.48 -6.25
N PRO A 425 -7.67 4.47 -6.60
CA PRO A 425 -7.25 5.84 -6.83
C PRO A 425 -6.60 6.52 -5.63
N VAL A 426 -6.99 6.18 -4.39
CA VAL A 426 -6.48 6.86 -3.20
C VAL A 426 -4.98 6.66 -3.02
N ASN A 427 -4.45 5.48 -3.40
CA ASN A 427 -3.03 5.18 -3.29
C ASN A 427 -2.15 6.08 -4.19
N ALA A 428 -2.69 6.61 -5.30
CA ALA A 428 -1.99 7.59 -6.13
C ALA A 428 -2.09 9.03 -5.59
N ILE A 429 -2.93 9.28 -4.58
CA ILE A 429 -3.23 10.61 -4.05
C ILE A 429 -2.51 10.85 -2.73
N TRP A 430 -2.76 10.02 -1.71
CA TRP A 430 -2.15 10.18 -0.39
C TRP A 430 -0.65 9.88 -0.40
N GLU A 431 0.07 10.23 0.68
CA GLU A 431 1.54 10.06 0.81
C GLU A 431 2.35 10.75 -0.31
N GLY A 432 1.72 11.73 -0.95
CA GLY A 432 2.23 12.48 -2.09
C GLY A 432 1.69 11.99 -3.43
N SER A 433 1.11 12.90 -4.19
CA SER A 433 0.60 12.63 -5.55
C SER A 433 1.72 12.27 -6.54
N GLY A 434 1.36 11.84 -7.74
CA GLY A 434 2.33 11.52 -8.78
C GLY A 434 3.31 12.66 -9.08
N ASN A 435 2.87 13.94 -9.04
CA ASN A 435 3.78 15.08 -9.19
C ASN A 435 4.76 15.18 -8.02
N VAL A 436 4.30 14.93 -6.79
CA VAL A 436 5.18 14.96 -5.61
C VAL A 436 6.25 13.87 -5.71
N MET A 437 5.90 12.67 -6.22
CA MET A 437 6.88 11.60 -6.47
C MET A 437 7.90 12.01 -7.53
N ALA A 438 7.46 12.62 -8.62
CA ALA A 438 8.34 13.12 -9.68
C ALA A 438 9.28 14.22 -9.17
N LEU A 439 8.76 15.18 -8.41
CA LEU A 439 9.56 16.24 -7.76
C LEU A 439 10.58 15.67 -6.76
N ASP A 440 10.27 14.58 -6.06
CA ASP A 440 11.22 13.93 -5.16
C ASP A 440 12.41 13.35 -5.96
N ILE A 441 12.15 12.73 -7.11
CA ILE A 441 13.22 12.25 -8.01
C ILE A 441 14.06 13.39 -8.57
N LEU A 442 13.46 14.51 -8.98
CA LEU A 442 14.22 15.69 -9.44
C LEU A 442 15.13 16.25 -8.33
N ARG A 443 14.67 16.26 -7.09
CA ARG A 443 15.51 16.68 -5.94
C ARG A 443 16.70 15.73 -5.73
N VAL A 444 16.52 14.42 -5.91
CA VAL A 444 17.63 13.46 -5.85
C VAL A 444 18.57 13.68 -7.02
N LEU A 445 18.05 13.86 -8.24
CA LEU A 445 18.85 14.12 -9.43
C LEU A 445 19.73 15.37 -9.27
N GLY A 446 19.16 16.45 -8.74
CA GLY A 446 19.90 17.71 -8.55
C GLY A 446 20.91 17.70 -7.39
N ARG A 447 20.79 16.81 -6.40
CA ARG A 447 21.63 16.81 -5.20
C ARG A 447 22.53 15.60 -5.01
N ARG A 448 22.13 14.46 -5.57
CA ARG A 448 22.72 13.14 -5.31
C ARG A 448 22.76 12.32 -6.60
N LYS A 449 23.26 12.91 -7.68
CA LYS A 449 23.32 12.28 -9.01
C LYS A 449 24.09 10.97 -9.01
N GLU A 450 25.06 10.81 -8.12
CA GLU A 450 25.84 9.60 -7.93
C GLU A 450 24.99 8.36 -7.57
N LEU A 451 23.82 8.55 -6.93
CA LEU A 451 22.92 7.44 -6.60
C LEU A 451 22.32 6.78 -7.87
N PHE A 452 22.12 7.58 -8.93
CA PHE A 452 21.62 7.02 -10.21
C PHE A 452 22.70 6.16 -10.87
N GLU A 453 23.97 6.51 -10.81
CA GLU A 453 25.05 5.68 -11.34
C GLU A 453 25.17 4.35 -10.58
N GLN A 454 24.97 4.33 -9.26
CA GLN A 454 24.89 3.10 -8.49
C GLN A 454 23.70 2.26 -8.94
N LEU A 455 22.52 2.85 -9.11
CA LEU A 455 21.32 2.18 -9.61
C LEU A 455 21.52 1.61 -11.02
N PHE A 456 22.17 2.35 -11.91
CA PHE A 456 22.46 1.91 -13.29
C PHE A 456 23.43 0.73 -13.33
N SER A 457 24.36 0.64 -12.38
CA SER A 457 25.22 -0.53 -12.22
C SER A 457 24.39 -1.78 -11.89
N VAL A 458 23.39 -1.66 -11.01
CA VAL A 458 22.43 -2.73 -10.71
C VAL A 458 21.69 -3.14 -11.98
N PHE A 459 21.07 -2.18 -12.67
CA PHE A 459 20.30 -2.47 -13.88
C PHE A 459 21.15 -3.06 -15.00
N SER A 460 22.40 -2.59 -15.16
CA SER A 460 23.32 -3.16 -16.17
C SER A 460 23.60 -4.64 -15.92
N ARG A 461 23.79 -5.02 -14.66
CA ARG A 461 24.03 -6.40 -14.25
C ARG A 461 22.77 -7.26 -14.43
N ASP A 462 21.63 -6.80 -13.94
CA ASP A 462 20.42 -7.60 -13.79
C ASP A 462 19.60 -7.69 -15.10
N LEU A 463 19.71 -6.70 -15.99
CA LEU A 463 19.09 -6.71 -17.33
C LEU A 463 19.94 -7.44 -18.42
N GLY A 464 21.18 -7.79 -18.11
CA GLY A 464 22.07 -8.46 -19.06
C GLY A 464 22.19 -7.70 -20.41
N PRO A 465 21.96 -8.38 -21.57
CA PRO A 465 22.09 -7.74 -22.88
C PRO A 465 21.19 -6.51 -23.11
N ALA A 466 20.01 -6.47 -22.49
CA ALA A 466 19.09 -5.35 -22.61
C ALA A 466 19.55 -4.12 -21.80
N GLY A 467 20.47 -4.30 -20.84
CA GLY A 467 20.88 -3.27 -19.88
C GLY A 467 21.48 -2.04 -20.55
N ARG A 468 22.36 -2.20 -21.57
CA ARG A 468 22.99 -1.07 -22.24
C ARG A 468 21.95 -0.11 -22.83
N LYS A 469 21.03 -0.61 -23.64
CA LYS A 469 20.00 0.20 -24.29
C LYS A 469 19.06 0.85 -23.27
N THR A 470 18.69 0.12 -22.22
CA THR A 470 17.85 0.63 -21.15
C THR A 470 18.52 1.79 -20.41
N ILE A 471 19.80 1.68 -20.07
CA ILE A 471 20.55 2.74 -19.41
C ILE A 471 20.71 3.97 -20.30
N GLU A 472 20.94 3.79 -21.62
CA GLU A 472 20.96 4.91 -22.58
C GLU A 472 19.64 5.68 -22.57
N VAL A 473 18.50 4.98 -22.56
CA VAL A 473 17.16 5.60 -22.46
C VAL A 473 17.00 6.37 -21.15
N LEU A 474 17.41 5.77 -20.01
CA LEU A 474 17.33 6.43 -18.71
C LEU A 474 18.21 7.68 -18.63
N ARG A 475 19.44 7.61 -19.17
CA ARG A 475 20.35 8.78 -19.24
C ARG A 475 19.80 9.89 -20.12
N ALA A 476 19.18 9.54 -21.23
CA ALA A 476 18.49 10.51 -22.09
C ALA A 476 17.33 11.20 -21.36
N ALA A 477 16.52 10.44 -20.64
CA ALA A 477 15.43 10.99 -19.83
C ALA A 477 15.95 11.89 -18.69
N MET A 478 17.06 11.53 -18.03
CA MET A 478 17.72 12.38 -17.02
C MET A 478 18.20 13.70 -17.62
N ALA A 479 18.89 13.63 -18.76
CA ALA A 479 19.37 14.82 -19.46
C ALA A 479 18.23 15.73 -19.95
N LEU A 480 17.07 15.14 -20.30
CA LEU A 480 15.87 15.90 -20.60
C LEU A 480 15.33 16.62 -19.35
N CYS A 481 15.26 15.94 -18.21
CA CYS A 481 14.80 16.52 -16.95
C CYS A 481 15.69 17.68 -16.44
N GLU A 482 16.99 17.68 -16.76
CA GLU A 482 17.90 18.78 -16.42
C GLU A 482 17.57 20.07 -17.19
N ARG A 483 16.87 19.97 -18.34
CA ARG A 483 16.47 21.09 -19.19
C ARG A 483 15.00 21.44 -19.07
N ASP A 484 14.17 20.44 -18.79
CA ASP A 484 12.72 20.54 -18.69
C ASP A 484 12.20 19.71 -17.52
N GLU A 485 11.87 20.38 -16.42
CA GLU A 485 11.27 19.76 -15.23
C GLU A 485 9.96 19.02 -15.56
N GLY A 486 9.22 19.46 -16.58
CA GLY A 486 8.00 18.81 -17.04
C GLY A 486 8.19 17.36 -17.50
N ALA A 487 9.41 16.97 -17.87
CA ALA A 487 9.76 15.60 -18.26
C ALA A 487 9.92 14.63 -17.07
N ALA A 488 9.84 15.11 -15.82
CA ALA A 488 10.11 14.29 -14.63
C ALA A 488 9.26 13.02 -14.55
N ARG A 489 8.00 13.07 -14.95
CA ARG A 489 7.13 11.87 -14.95
C ARG A 489 7.61 10.81 -15.94
N LEU A 490 8.17 11.20 -17.09
CA LEU A 490 8.76 10.28 -18.06
C LEU A 490 9.95 9.52 -17.43
N LEU A 491 10.87 10.24 -16.77
CA LEU A 491 12.00 9.63 -16.08
C LEU A 491 11.52 8.63 -15.00
N VAL A 492 10.54 9.01 -14.18
CA VAL A 492 10.02 8.16 -13.11
C VAL A 492 9.40 6.89 -13.67
N GLU A 493 8.63 6.98 -14.75
CA GLU A 493 8.02 5.82 -15.40
C GLU A 493 9.08 4.89 -16.00
N GLN A 494 10.04 5.43 -16.73
CA GLN A 494 11.14 4.63 -17.30
C GLN A 494 11.99 3.94 -16.22
N LEU A 495 12.26 4.60 -15.09
CA LEU A 495 12.94 3.98 -13.95
C LEU A 495 12.12 2.81 -13.39
N ALA A 496 10.80 2.97 -13.26
CA ALA A 496 9.92 1.89 -12.78
C ALA A 496 9.95 0.68 -13.71
N LEU A 497 9.82 0.92 -15.03
CA LEU A 497 9.82 -0.15 -16.04
C LEU A 497 11.16 -0.89 -16.08
N ALA A 498 12.27 -0.16 -16.03
CA ALA A 498 13.61 -0.74 -16.01
C ALA A 498 13.85 -1.58 -14.74
N ALA A 499 13.50 -1.06 -13.58
CA ALA A 499 13.65 -1.75 -12.30
C ALA A 499 12.78 -3.01 -12.20
N ALA A 500 11.53 -2.93 -12.66
CA ALA A 500 10.62 -4.07 -12.68
C ALA A 500 11.13 -5.20 -13.59
N ALA A 501 11.60 -4.85 -14.80
CA ALA A 501 12.20 -5.81 -15.71
C ALA A 501 13.47 -6.45 -15.12
N ALA A 502 14.36 -5.64 -14.54
CA ALA A 502 15.57 -6.13 -13.89
C ALA A 502 15.24 -7.15 -12.78
N GLU A 503 14.23 -6.85 -11.98
CA GLU A 503 13.81 -7.77 -10.91
C GLU A 503 13.18 -9.06 -11.45
N LEU A 504 12.38 -9.00 -12.50
CA LEU A 504 11.82 -10.19 -13.15
C LEU A 504 12.95 -11.10 -13.71
N TYR A 505 14.00 -10.52 -14.31
CA TYR A 505 15.19 -11.30 -14.71
C TYR A 505 15.90 -11.93 -13.51
N ARG A 506 16.11 -11.17 -12.43
CA ARG A 506 16.74 -11.65 -11.20
C ARG A 506 15.99 -12.84 -10.58
N LEU A 507 14.67 -12.85 -10.71
CA LEU A 507 13.79 -13.94 -10.26
C LEU A 507 13.74 -15.13 -11.24
N GLY A 508 14.50 -15.11 -12.32
CA GLY A 508 14.51 -16.19 -13.31
C GLY A 508 13.31 -16.19 -14.27
N ALA A 509 12.46 -15.16 -14.24
CA ALA A 509 11.29 -15.02 -15.09
C ALA A 509 11.63 -14.35 -16.45
N GLY A 510 12.71 -14.76 -17.10
CA GLY A 510 13.28 -14.10 -18.28
C GLY A 510 12.29 -13.88 -19.42
N ARG A 511 11.47 -14.89 -19.77
CA ARG A 511 10.44 -14.73 -20.83
C ARG A 511 9.38 -13.68 -20.49
N ILE A 512 9.02 -13.54 -19.20
CA ILE A 512 8.09 -12.50 -18.72
C ILE A 512 8.78 -11.14 -18.75
N ALA A 513 10.05 -11.08 -18.32
CA ALA A 513 10.85 -9.87 -18.34
C ALA A 513 11.06 -9.36 -19.78
N ASP A 514 11.35 -10.23 -20.74
CA ASP A 514 11.46 -9.89 -22.18
C ASP A 514 10.14 -9.30 -22.70
N ALA A 515 9.03 -10.01 -22.48
CA ALA A 515 7.72 -9.58 -22.92
C ALA A 515 7.33 -8.21 -22.30
N PHE A 516 7.63 -8.03 -21.02
CA PHE A 516 7.39 -6.76 -20.32
C PHE A 516 8.26 -5.64 -20.88
N LEU A 517 9.57 -5.85 -20.98
CA LEU A 517 10.53 -4.83 -21.44
C LEU A 517 10.25 -4.40 -22.88
N GLU A 518 10.03 -5.36 -23.79
CA GLU A 518 9.77 -5.08 -25.20
C GLU A 518 8.42 -4.35 -25.39
N SER A 519 7.38 -4.76 -24.68
CA SER A 519 6.05 -4.17 -24.83
C SER A 519 5.89 -2.81 -24.12
N ARG A 520 6.71 -2.48 -23.08
CA ARG A 520 6.58 -1.25 -22.29
C ARG A 520 7.67 -0.22 -22.58
N LEU A 521 8.92 -0.64 -22.70
CA LEU A 521 10.05 0.29 -22.84
C LEU A 521 10.48 0.46 -24.30
N ALA A 522 10.44 -0.60 -25.11
CA ALA A 522 10.88 -0.57 -26.51
C ALA A 522 9.75 -0.27 -27.50
N ALA A 523 8.48 -0.45 -27.11
CA ALA A 523 7.31 -0.19 -27.93
C ALA A 523 6.87 1.29 -27.89
N GLY A 524 6.04 1.69 -28.87
CA GLY A 524 5.36 2.97 -28.83
C GLY A 524 4.34 3.08 -27.68
N TRP A 525 3.84 4.30 -27.48
CA TRP A 525 2.83 4.56 -26.46
C TRP A 525 1.57 3.68 -26.64
N ARG A 526 1.08 3.13 -25.56
CA ARG A 526 -0.19 2.42 -25.51
C ARG A 526 -1.09 3.00 -24.41
N SER A 527 -2.38 3.04 -24.63
CA SER A 527 -3.37 3.60 -23.71
C SER A 527 -4.27 2.55 -23.06
N THR A 528 -4.33 1.34 -23.60
CA THR A 528 -5.25 0.28 -23.17
C THR A 528 -4.58 -1.09 -23.14
N TYR A 529 -5.16 -2.04 -22.43
CA TYR A 529 -4.71 -3.44 -22.42
C TYR A 529 -5.13 -4.19 -23.70
N GLY A 530 -4.47 -5.33 -23.96
CA GLY A 530 -4.70 -6.15 -25.14
C GLY A 530 -3.86 -5.77 -26.35
N MET A 531 -2.88 -4.93 -26.16
CA MET A 531 -1.99 -4.42 -27.23
C MET A 531 -0.73 -5.25 -27.44
N LEU A 532 -0.61 -6.41 -26.81
CA LEU A 532 0.46 -7.37 -27.09
C LEU A 532 0.34 -7.86 -28.53
N ASP A 533 1.44 -7.88 -29.26
CA ASP A 533 1.48 -8.45 -30.62
C ASP A 533 1.66 -9.99 -30.62
N SER A 534 1.62 -10.59 -31.81
CA SER A 534 1.66 -12.04 -31.96
C SER A 534 3.01 -12.68 -31.65
N ARG A 535 4.07 -11.92 -31.40
CA ARG A 535 5.38 -12.42 -30.97
C ARG A 535 5.34 -12.93 -29.53
N PHE A 536 4.41 -12.42 -28.72
CA PHE A 536 4.28 -12.84 -27.34
C PHE A 536 3.30 -14.01 -27.19
N ASP A 537 3.77 -15.06 -26.50
CA ASP A 537 2.91 -16.20 -26.14
C ASP A 537 1.99 -15.83 -24.98
N SER A 538 0.86 -15.22 -25.33
CA SER A 538 -0.12 -14.73 -24.35
C SER A 538 -0.69 -15.85 -23.48
N ALA A 539 -0.88 -17.05 -24.02
CA ALA A 539 -1.37 -18.19 -23.26
C ALA A 539 -0.33 -18.62 -22.19
N TYR A 540 0.95 -18.70 -22.58
CA TYR A 540 2.03 -18.99 -21.65
C TYR A 540 2.10 -17.97 -20.50
N VAL A 541 1.94 -16.67 -20.77
CA VAL A 541 1.96 -15.62 -19.74
C VAL A 541 0.82 -15.83 -18.73
N VAL A 542 -0.39 -16.11 -19.23
CA VAL A 542 -1.56 -16.33 -18.35
C VAL A 542 -1.38 -17.61 -17.53
N ASP A 543 -0.97 -18.71 -18.13
CA ASP A 543 -0.85 -19.99 -17.44
C ASP A 543 0.31 -20.03 -16.45
N LEU A 544 1.40 -19.31 -16.74
CA LEU A 544 2.55 -19.19 -15.83
C LEU A 544 2.21 -18.33 -14.60
N LEU A 545 1.62 -17.15 -14.81
CA LEU A 545 1.38 -16.18 -13.74
C LEU A 545 0.08 -16.45 -12.98
N TYR A 546 -0.84 -17.16 -13.59
CA TYR A 546 -2.17 -17.52 -13.04
C TYR A 546 -2.50 -18.99 -13.36
N PRO A 547 -1.78 -19.95 -12.76
CA PRO A 547 -2.02 -21.37 -13.01
C PRO A 547 -3.46 -21.76 -12.65
N ALA A 548 -4.01 -22.77 -13.34
CA ALA A 548 -5.29 -23.34 -12.94
C ALA A 548 -5.16 -23.91 -11.52
N ALA A 549 -6.16 -23.68 -10.68
CA ALA A 549 -6.19 -24.30 -9.35
C ALA A 549 -6.25 -25.84 -9.53
N THR A 550 -5.30 -26.54 -8.93
CA THR A 550 -5.27 -28.01 -8.84
C THR A 550 -6.26 -28.52 -7.81
#